data_518045c47bb2e7a8ae0b6f809e8dd2d0
#
_entry.id   518045c47bb2e7a8ae0b6f809e8dd2d0
#
_cell.length_a   1.000
_cell.length_b   1.000
_cell.length_c   1.000
_cell.angle_alpha   90.00
_cell.angle_beta   90.00
_cell.angle_gamma   90.00
#
_symmetry.space_group_name_H-M   'P 1'
#
loop_
_entity.id
_entity.type
_entity.pdbx_description
1 polymer ?
#
loop_
_entity_poly.entity_id
_entity_poly.type
_entity_poly.pdbx_seq_one_letter_code
_entity_poly.pdbx_strand_id
1 'polypeptide(L)'
;MKIAIEGNIYEYPEGTKLEDIAKDFEHVYNGIIVAAKVDNELKDLNCTVSKDSTVEFVDTTIEEGTRIYRRSLTFVFIKAVKELLPGATVTIEHSLGKGLYCEIHGYSLNNKIVSMIKKRMEEIIEKDFKIERKMLPKEEAIKLFEKEGLTEKVRLFKDTNKEKVPVYYCDGTVDFFYSPCVPSTGYLKVFDIRFYFPGIILIAPDVYNPRSLPAFVDVPKLASIFKEAEDWASILNISYVSSLNDMIKQGRGRDLILVSEAFHEKKISKIADYIASNKMIKVVLIAGPSSSGKTSFIHRLSVQLRVNGLKPFPISLDNYFVPRELTPKDEFGITTLSP
;
A
#
# COMPACT_ATOMS: atom_id res chain seq x y z
N MET A 1 1.56 22.40 -30.01
CA MET A 1 0.33 22.18 -29.24
C MET A 1 0.33 23.06 -27.99
N LYS A 2 -0.84 23.41 -27.51
CA LYS A 2 -1.02 24.21 -26.29
C LYS A 2 -1.33 23.32 -25.12
N ILE A 3 -0.59 23.48 -24.03
CA ILE A 3 -0.78 22.70 -22.80
C ILE A 3 -1.11 23.67 -21.67
N ALA A 4 -2.26 23.46 -21.02
CA ALA A 4 -2.63 24.20 -19.84
C ALA A 4 -2.05 23.52 -18.59
N ILE A 5 -1.18 24.23 -17.83
CA ILE A 5 -0.56 23.75 -16.59
C ILE A 5 -0.70 24.85 -15.53
N GLU A 6 -1.22 24.52 -14.35
CA GLU A 6 -1.42 25.47 -13.23
C GLU A 6 -2.16 26.77 -13.68
N GLY A 7 -3.15 26.63 -14.57
CA GLY A 7 -3.95 27.74 -15.09
C GLY A 7 -3.28 28.60 -16.16
N ASN A 8 -2.04 28.33 -16.54
CA ASN A 8 -1.30 29.01 -17.60
C ASN A 8 -1.19 28.13 -18.85
N ILE A 9 -1.06 28.75 -20.03
CA ILE A 9 -0.92 28.06 -21.31
C ILE A 9 0.54 28.11 -21.78
N TYR A 10 1.11 26.97 -22.07
CA TYR A 10 2.47 26.77 -22.57
C TYR A 10 2.42 26.12 -23.94
N GLU A 11 3.39 26.41 -24.79
CA GLU A 11 3.51 25.83 -26.14
C GLU A 11 4.65 24.81 -26.17
N TYR A 12 4.34 23.57 -26.57
CA TYR A 12 5.30 22.50 -26.77
C TYR A 12 5.14 21.88 -28.16
N PRO A 13 6.22 21.29 -28.71
CA PRO A 13 6.13 20.47 -29.92
C PRO A 13 5.15 19.30 -29.73
N GLU A 14 4.47 18.90 -30.81
CA GLU A 14 3.64 17.68 -30.77
C GLU A 14 4.51 16.45 -30.52
N GLY A 15 4.04 15.53 -29.64
CA GLY A 15 4.78 14.34 -29.26
C GLY A 15 5.82 14.55 -28.16
N THR A 16 5.85 15.73 -27.49
CA THR A 16 6.71 15.96 -26.33
C THR A 16 6.31 15.03 -25.19
N LYS A 17 7.30 14.42 -24.51
CA LYS A 17 7.07 13.58 -23.34
C LYS A 17 6.66 14.40 -22.14
N LEU A 18 5.77 13.84 -21.32
CA LEU A 18 5.39 14.45 -20.03
C LEU A 18 6.59 14.64 -19.10
N GLU A 19 7.59 13.74 -19.17
CA GLU A 19 8.83 13.85 -18.40
C GLU A 19 9.63 15.09 -18.76
N ASP A 20 9.71 15.44 -20.04
CA ASP A 20 10.45 16.62 -20.49
C ASP A 20 9.72 17.90 -20.09
N ILE A 21 8.39 17.92 -20.19
CA ILE A 21 7.57 19.03 -19.68
C ILE A 21 7.72 19.15 -18.15
N ALA A 22 7.71 18.03 -17.39
CA ALA A 22 7.84 18.03 -15.95
C ALA A 22 9.13 18.70 -15.45
N LYS A 23 10.24 18.55 -16.18
CA LYS A 23 11.53 19.19 -15.84
C LYS A 23 11.44 20.72 -15.77
N ASP A 24 10.64 21.33 -16.62
CA ASP A 24 10.44 22.77 -16.64
C ASP A 24 9.71 23.27 -15.37
N PHE A 25 8.98 22.38 -14.69
CA PHE A 25 8.15 22.67 -13.52
C PHE A 25 8.68 22.12 -12.20
N GLU A 26 9.80 21.39 -12.17
CA GLU A 26 10.36 20.82 -10.93
C GLU A 26 10.57 21.86 -9.82
N HIS A 27 10.84 23.13 -10.19
CA HIS A 27 11.05 24.22 -9.25
C HIS A 27 9.74 24.76 -8.63
N VAL A 28 8.59 24.44 -9.21
CA VAL A 28 7.27 24.87 -8.75
C VAL A 28 6.70 23.89 -7.71
N TYR A 29 7.03 22.60 -7.85
CA TYR A 29 6.50 21.53 -7.01
C TYR A 29 7.39 21.27 -5.77
N ASN A 30 6.76 21.17 -4.60
CA ASN A 30 7.46 20.90 -3.35
C ASN A 30 7.86 19.43 -3.19
N GLY A 31 7.23 18.52 -3.94
CA GLY A 31 7.51 17.10 -3.97
C GLY A 31 8.33 16.66 -5.18
N ILE A 32 8.54 15.36 -5.30
CA ILE A 32 9.15 14.73 -6.48
C ILE A 32 8.01 14.45 -7.46
N ILE A 33 8.04 15.04 -8.66
CA ILE A 33 7.05 14.77 -9.70
C ILE A 33 7.22 13.33 -10.18
N VAL A 34 6.17 12.52 -10.13
CA VAL A 34 6.21 11.07 -10.40
C VAL A 34 5.24 10.61 -11.50
N ALA A 35 4.25 11.44 -11.83
CA ALA A 35 3.25 11.18 -12.86
C ALA A 35 2.57 12.48 -13.29
N ALA A 36 1.66 12.40 -14.25
CA ALA A 36 0.80 13.53 -14.63
C ALA A 36 -0.63 13.05 -14.90
N LYS A 37 -1.61 13.92 -14.64
CA LYS A 37 -2.97 13.77 -15.15
C LYS A 37 -3.08 14.59 -16.43
N VAL A 38 -3.40 13.93 -17.53
CA VAL A 38 -3.69 14.55 -18.81
C VAL A 38 -5.20 14.45 -19.04
N ASP A 39 -5.88 15.57 -19.10
CA ASP A 39 -7.35 15.62 -19.21
C ASP A 39 -8.03 14.74 -18.12
N ASN A 40 -7.59 14.83 -16.86
CA ASN A 40 -7.99 14.03 -15.69
C ASN A 40 -7.63 12.53 -15.76
N GLU A 41 -6.91 12.05 -16.76
CA GLU A 41 -6.45 10.66 -16.83
C GLU A 41 -5.01 10.53 -16.34
N LEU A 42 -4.76 9.70 -15.33
CA LEU A 42 -3.42 9.47 -14.79
C LEU A 42 -2.53 8.73 -15.78
N LYS A 43 -1.40 9.34 -16.13
CA LYS A 43 -0.42 8.85 -17.10
C LYS A 43 0.97 8.73 -16.47
N ASP A 44 1.74 7.75 -16.98
CA ASP A 44 3.19 7.69 -16.71
C ASP A 44 3.87 8.89 -17.39
N LEU A 45 4.94 9.44 -16.79
CA LEU A 45 5.70 10.54 -17.39
C LEU A 45 6.39 10.15 -18.69
N ASN A 46 6.55 8.87 -18.98
CA ASN A 46 7.03 8.37 -20.28
C ASN A 46 6.04 8.57 -21.43
N CYS A 47 4.77 8.88 -21.13
CA CYS A 47 3.77 9.14 -22.16
C CYS A 47 4.05 10.46 -22.88
N THR A 48 3.70 10.49 -24.20
CA THR A 48 3.75 11.69 -25.01
C THR A 48 2.39 12.38 -25.09
N VAL A 49 2.40 13.71 -25.22
CA VAL A 49 1.22 14.51 -25.51
C VAL A 49 1.25 14.92 -26.97
N SER A 50 0.14 14.73 -27.70
CA SER A 50 0.08 14.98 -29.16
C SER A 50 -1.05 15.93 -29.57
N LYS A 51 -1.79 16.49 -28.60
CA LYS A 51 -2.89 17.44 -28.82
C LYS A 51 -2.96 18.45 -27.68
N ASP A 52 -3.68 19.53 -27.90
CA ASP A 52 -3.99 20.48 -26.84
C ASP A 52 -4.67 19.76 -25.67
N SER A 53 -4.14 19.93 -24.46
CA SER A 53 -4.58 19.20 -23.27
C SER A 53 -4.32 19.98 -21.99
N THR A 54 -5.01 19.62 -20.92
CA THR A 54 -4.71 20.07 -19.57
C THR A 54 -3.83 19.05 -18.88
N VAL A 55 -2.70 19.51 -18.31
CA VAL A 55 -1.75 18.67 -17.58
C VAL A 55 -1.64 19.16 -16.13
N GLU A 56 -1.86 18.26 -15.20
CA GLU A 56 -1.64 18.44 -13.76
C GLU A 56 -0.57 17.43 -13.31
N PHE A 57 0.55 17.91 -12.82
CA PHE A 57 1.58 17.01 -12.32
C PHE A 57 1.23 16.46 -10.96
N VAL A 58 1.58 15.20 -10.75
CA VAL A 58 1.38 14.45 -9.51
C VAL A 58 2.74 14.26 -8.86
N ASP A 59 2.92 14.85 -7.68
CA ASP A 59 4.15 14.76 -6.90
C ASP A 59 3.95 14.06 -5.55
N THR A 60 5.01 13.92 -4.79
CA THR A 60 5.01 13.24 -3.48
C THR A 60 4.40 14.08 -2.34
N THR A 61 3.85 15.26 -2.59
CA THR A 61 3.06 16.02 -1.60
C THR A 61 1.65 15.47 -1.42
N ILE A 62 1.19 14.62 -2.36
CA ILE A 62 -0.12 13.99 -2.29
C ILE A 62 -0.02 12.46 -2.21
N GLU A 63 -1.05 11.83 -1.65
CA GLU A 63 -1.12 10.38 -1.45
C GLU A 63 -0.93 9.57 -2.77
N GLU A 64 -1.48 10.06 -3.87
CA GLU A 64 -1.35 9.39 -5.17
C GLU A 64 0.11 9.33 -5.61
N GLY A 65 0.85 10.43 -5.47
CA GLY A 65 2.27 10.49 -5.80
C GLY A 65 3.14 9.63 -4.89
N THR A 66 2.90 9.65 -3.57
CA THR A 66 3.65 8.78 -2.64
C THR A 66 3.41 7.30 -2.94
N ARG A 67 2.20 6.91 -3.37
CA ARG A 67 1.90 5.52 -3.78
C ARG A 67 2.63 5.12 -5.05
N ILE A 68 2.77 6.03 -6.04
CA ILE A 68 3.54 5.79 -7.25
C ILE A 68 5.02 5.61 -6.91
N TYR A 69 5.57 6.49 -6.07
CA TYR A 69 6.96 6.40 -5.61
C TYR A 69 7.23 5.07 -4.89
N ARG A 70 6.42 4.71 -3.90
CA ARG A 70 6.54 3.45 -3.14
C ARG A 70 6.45 2.23 -4.04
N ARG A 71 5.53 2.21 -4.99
CA ARG A 71 5.38 1.12 -5.97
C ARG A 71 6.63 0.94 -6.81
N SER A 72 7.17 2.04 -7.32
CA SER A 72 8.39 2.02 -8.12
C SER A 72 9.60 1.56 -7.29
N LEU A 73 9.69 2.02 -6.05
CA LEU A 73 10.73 1.58 -5.10
C LEU A 73 10.59 0.09 -4.78
N THR A 74 9.37 -0.43 -4.65
CA THR A 74 9.10 -1.86 -4.49
C THR A 74 9.60 -2.65 -5.70
N PHE A 75 9.47 -2.13 -6.90
CA PHE A 75 9.99 -2.79 -8.11
C PHE A 75 11.52 -2.89 -8.08
N VAL A 76 12.21 -1.81 -7.70
CA VAL A 76 13.66 -1.83 -7.50
C VAL A 76 14.08 -2.79 -6.39
N PHE A 77 13.33 -2.86 -5.30
CA PHE A 77 13.57 -3.81 -4.21
C PHE A 77 13.45 -5.27 -4.69
N ILE A 78 12.38 -5.60 -5.41
CA ILE A 78 12.17 -6.95 -6.00
C ILE A 78 13.33 -7.29 -6.95
N LYS A 79 13.76 -6.35 -7.81
CA LYS A 79 14.90 -6.54 -8.71
C LYS A 79 16.19 -6.82 -7.92
N ALA A 80 16.50 -6.02 -6.92
CA ALA A 80 17.71 -6.20 -6.10
C ALA A 80 17.71 -7.55 -5.38
N VAL A 81 16.56 -7.98 -4.84
CA VAL A 81 16.43 -9.30 -4.20
C VAL A 81 16.63 -10.43 -5.21
N LYS A 82 15.98 -10.37 -6.38
CA LYS A 82 16.13 -11.40 -7.43
C LYS A 82 17.58 -11.57 -7.88
N GLU A 83 18.33 -10.48 -7.98
CA GLU A 83 19.75 -10.51 -8.39
C GLU A 83 20.69 -11.03 -7.31
N LEU A 84 20.43 -10.74 -6.05
CA LEU A 84 21.30 -11.14 -4.93
C LEU A 84 20.96 -12.50 -4.34
N LEU A 85 19.68 -12.89 -4.39
CA LEU A 85 19.16 -14.09 -3.74
C LEU A 85 18.40 -14.96 -4.75
N PRO A 86 19.10 -15.70 -5.62
CA PRO A 86 18.47 -16.54 -6.64
C PRO A 86 17.47 -17.52 -6.04
N GLY A 87 16.25 -17.56 -6.61
CA GLY A 87 15.16 -18.41 -6.12
C GLY A 87 14.36 -17.84 -4.95
N ALA A 88 14.74 -16.68 -4.40
CA ALA A 88 13.93 -16.00 -3.41
C ALA A 88 12.62 -15.48 -4.04
N THR A 89 11.54 -15.53 -3.27
CA THR A 89 10.29 -14.84 -3.60
C THR A 89 10.03 -13.72 -2.62
N VAL A 90 9.51 -12.61 -3.14
CA VAL A 90 9.22 -11.41 -2.35
C VAL A 90 7.71 -11.24 -2.25
N THR A 91 7.19 -11.05 -1.05
CA THR A 91 5.82 -10.62 -0.82
C THR A 91 5.81 -9.22 -0.22
N ILE A 92 4.89 -8.40 -0.69
CA ILE A 92 4.65 -7.07 -0.18
C ILE A 92 3.38 -7.16 0.64
N GLU A 93 3.51 -7.02 1.95
CA GLU A 93 2.43 -7.34 2.87
C GLU A 93 1.56 -6.10 3.16
N HIS A 94 1.98 -5.25 4.06
CA HIS A 94 1.15 -4.16 4.55
C HIS A 94 2.00 -2.95 4.95
N SER A 95 1.35 -1.81 5.13
CA SER A 95 1.99 -0.64 5.71
C SER A 95 2.21 -0.86 7.21
N LEU A 96 3.42 -0.59 7.70
CA LEU A 96 3.77 -0.70 9.11
C LEU A 96 4.55 0.53 9.56
N GLY A 97 4.04 1.25 10.55
CA GLY A 97 4.60 2.54 10.94
C GLY A 97 4.59 3.52 9.76
N LYS A 98 5.74 4.01 9.38
CA LYS A 98 5.93 4.90 8.21
C LYS A 98 6.53 4.18 7.00
N GLY A 99 6.54 2.85 6.98
CA GLY A 99 7.10 2.05 5.90
C GLY A 99 6.16 0.99 5.36
N LEU A 100 6.67 0.18 4.44
CA LEU A 100 6.00 -0.95 3.83
C LEU A 100 6.72 -2.23 4.27
N TYR A 101 6.00 -3.11 4.98
CA TYR A 101 6.55 -4.39 5.40
C TYR A 101 6.55 -5.38 4.23
N CYS A 102 7.69 -6.05 4.06
CA CYS A 102 7.95 -7.00 2.99
C CYS A 102 8.60 -8.25 3.57
N GLU A 103 8.25 -9.42 3.05
CA GLU A 103 8.91 -10.68 3.39
C GLU A 103 9.68 -11.24 2.19
N ILE A 104 10.80 -11.89 2.47
CA ILE A 104 11.63 -12.62 1.49
C ILE A 104 11.61 -14.08 1.88
N HIS A 105 11.00 -14.90 1.04
CA HIS A 105 10.89 -16.34 1.28
C HIS A 105 12.04 -17.10 0.64
N GLY A 106 12.44 -18.20 1.27
CA GLY A 106 13.55 -19.04 0.83
C GLY A 106 14.93 -18.70 1.43
N TYR A 107 15.02 -17.60 2.20
CA TYR A 107 16.26 -17.17 2.86
C TYR A 107 16.01 -16.70 4.28
N SER A 108 16.95 -16.99 5.18
CA SER A 108 16.98 -16.43 6.54
C SER A 108 17.63 -15.06 6.52
N LEU A 109 16.85 -14.02 6.82
CA LEU A 109 17.31 -12.63 6.80
C LEU A 109 18.13 -12.27 8.04
N ASN A 110 19.08 -11.36 7.86
CA ASN A 110 19.83 -10.71 8.92
C ASN A 110 20.27 -9.31 8.45
N ASN A 111 20.81 -8.51 9.36
CA ASN A 111 21.26 -7.14 9.05
C ASN A 111 22.28 -7.08 7.89
N LYS A 112 23.15 -8.09 7.74
CA LYS A 112 24.14 -8.12 6.66
C LYS A 112 23.46 -8.27 5.30
N ILE A 113 22.53 -9.21 5.16
CA ILE A 113 21.76 -9.41 3.91
C ILE A 113 20.96 -8.15 3.57
N VAL A 114 20.28 -7.55 4.56
CA VAL A 114 19.52 -6.30 4.36
C VAL A 114 20.45 -5.18 3.87
N SER A 115 21.63 -5.02 4.44
CA SER A 115 22.62 -4.04 3.98
C SER A 115 23.11 -4.31 2.56
N MET A 116 23.28 -5.58 2.16
CA MET A 116 23.63 -5.95 0.78
C MET A 116 22.50 -5.59 -0.20
N ILE A 117 21.23 -5.86 0.18
CA ILE A 117 20.07 -5.51 -0.63
C ILE A 117 19.99 -3.97 -0.79
N LYS A 118 20.16 -3.21 0.31
CA LYS A 118 20.17 -1.75 0.26
C LYS A 118 21.22 -1.24 -0.73
N LYS A 119 22.45 -1.71 -0.59
CA LYS A 119 23.54 -1.32 -1.50
C LYS A 119 23.22 -1.66 -2.95
N ARG A 120 22.62 -2.83 -3.21
CA ARG A 120 22.23 -3.20 -4.57
C ARG A 120 21.12 -2.30 -5.13
N MET A 121 20.14 -1.91 -4.31
CA MET A 121 19.14 -0.92 -4.69
C MET A 121 19.78 0.44 -5.03
N GLU A 122 20.74 0.93 -4.24
CA GLU A 122 21.50 2.15 -4.50
C GLU A 122 22.22 2.08 -5.86
N GLU A 123 22.90 0.97 -6.17
CA GLU A 123 23.57 0.74 -7.45
C GLU A 123 22.60 0.72 -8.64
N ILE A 124 21.40 0.12 -8.48
CA ILE A 124 20.36 0.10 -9.52
C ILE A 124 19.83 1.52 -9.76
N ILE A 125 19.62 2.29 -8.69
CA ILE A 125 19.11 3.67 -8.76
C ILE A 125 20.15 4.59 -9.41
N GLU A 126 21.43 4.44 -9.06
CA GLU A 126 22.52 5.24 -9.63
C GLU A 126 22.68 4.99 -11.15
N LYS A 127 22.43 3.76 -11.63
CA LYS A 127 22.48 3.42 -13.05
C LYS A 127 21.31 3.98 -13.85
N ASP A 128 20.29 4.47 -13.20
CA ASP A 128 19.12 5.13 -13.80
C ASP A 128 18.45 4.32 -14.93
N PHE A 129 18.14 3.05 -14.67
CA PHE A 129 17.45 2.19 -15.61
C PHE A 129 16.04 2.67 -15.90
N LYS A 130 15.63 2.65 -17.17
CA LYS A 130 14.25 2.96 -17.56
C LYS A 130 13.26 1.95 -17.00
N ILE A 131 12.12 2.45 -16.59
CA ILE A 131 10.95 1.65 -16.19
C ILE A 131 9.89 1.83 -17.29
N GLU A 132 9.70 0.79 -18.10
CA GLU A 132 8.79 0.81 -19.22
C GLU A 132 7.52 0.04 -18.95
N ARG A 133 6.38 0.64 -19.24
CA ARG A 133 5.06 0.00 -19.20
C ARG A 133 4.64 -0.45 -20.57
N LYS A 134 4.22 -1.71 -20.71
CA LYS A 134 3.65 -2.25 -21.96
C LYS A 134 2.29 -2.89 -21.66
N MET A 135 1.31 -2.62 -22.52
CA MET A 135 0.01 -3.28 -22.46
C MET A 135 0.08 -4.54 -23.33
N LEU A 136 0.21 -5.70 -22.71
CA LEU A 136 0.26 -6.99 -23.42
C LEU A 136 -1.13 -7.64 -23.51
N PRO A 137 -1.43 -8.42 -24.56
CA PRO A 137 -2.53 -9.37 -24.54
C PRO A 137 -2.43 -10.29 -23.31
N LYS A 138 -3.56 -10.65 -22.71
CA LYS A 138 -3.61 -11.45 -21.47
C LYS A 138 -2.80 -12.74 -21.55
N GLU A 139 -2.93 -13.48 -22.65
CA GLU A 139 -2.26 -14.76 -22.88
C GLU A 139 -0.73 -14.60 -22.96
N GLU A 140 -0.26 -13.51 -23.56
CA GLU A 140 1.16 -13.18 -23.64
C GLU A 140 1.73 -12.79 -22.27
N ALA A 141 0.99 -11.97 -21.51
CA ALA A 141 1.36 -11.61 -20.15
C ALA A 141 1.43 -12.85 -19.23
N ILE A 142 0.48 -13.78 -19.34
CA ILE A 142 0.49 -15.03 -18.56
C ILE A 142 1.73 -15.86 -18.88
N LYS A 143 2.06 -16.07 -20.16
CA LYS A 143 3.28 -16.80 -20.56
C LYS A 143 4.55 -16.15 -20.02
N LEU A 144 4.60 -14.83 -20.04
CA LEU A 144 5.71 -14.07 -19.49
C LEU A 144 5.83 -14.28 -17.97
N PHE A 145 4.72 -14.20 -17.24
CA PHE A 145 4.70 -14.42 -15.80
C PHE A 145 5.04 -15.88 -15.42
N GLU A 146 4.63 -16.86 -16.22
CA GLU A 146 5.05 -18.27 -16.06
C GLU A 146 6.57 -18.42 -16.19
N LYS A 147 7.18 -17.78 -17.20
CA LYS A 147 8.63 -17.76 -17.40
C LYS A 147 9.37 -17.11 -16.22
N GLU A 148 8.82 -16.05 -15.65
CA GLU A 148 9.37 -15.32 -14.51
C GLU A 148 9.09 -15.98 -13.14
N GLY A 149 8.34 -17.09 -13.10
CA GLY A 149 7.99 -17.78 -11.87
C GLY A 149 6.95 -17.06 -11.01
N LEU A 150 6.19 -16.11 -11.58
CA LEU A 150 5.19 -15.30 -10.87
C LEU A 150 3.85 -16.05 -10.78
N THR A 151 3.85 -17.21 -10.13
CA THR A 151 2.75 -18.18 -10.10
C THR A 151 1.41 -17.58 -9.66
N GLU A 152 1.42 -16.74 -8.61
CA GLU A 152 0.18 -16.14 -8.10
C GLU A 152 -0.41 -15.11 -9.07
N LYS A 153 0.44 -14.41 -9.82
CA LYS A 153 -0.02 -13.50 -10.88
C LYS A 153 -0.61 -14.28 -12.07
N VAL A 154 0.01 -15.40 -12.44
CA VAL A 154 -0.54 -16.31 -13.45
C VAL A 154 -1.95 -16.76 -13.07
N ARG A 155 -2.14 -17.25 -11.82
CA ARG A 155 -3.45 -17.68 -11.31
C ARG A 155 -4.46 -16.53 -11.32
N LEU A 156 -4.06 -15.36 -10.82
CA LEU A 156 -4.91 -14.16 -10.77
C LEU A 156 -5.39 -13.74 -12.17
N PHE A 157 -4.48 -13.73 -13.16
CA PHE A 157 -4.83 -13.29 -14.52
C PHE A 157 -5.60 -14.37 -15.32
N LYS A 158 -5.46 -15.64 -15.01
CA LYS A 158 -6.35 -16.67 -15.58
C LYS A 158 -7.81 -16.41 -15.25
N ASP A 159 -8.08 -15.81 -14.10
CA ASP A 159 -9.42 -15.53 -13.58
C ASP A 159 -10.02 -14.18 -13.99
N THR A 160 -9.22 -13.28 -14.55
CA THR A 160 -9.71 -11.95 -14.95
C THR A 160 -10.31 -11.95 -16.35
N ASN A 161 -11.33 -11.10 -16.56
CA ASN A 161 -11.92 -10.84 -17.88
C ASN A 161 -11.20 -9.75 -18.69
N LYS A 162 -10.06 -9.24 -18.18
CA LYS A 162 -9.29 -8.21 -18.89
C LYS A 162 -8.62 -8.81 -20.12
N GLU A 163 -8.78 -8.16 -21.27
CA GLU A 163 -8.12 -8.55 -22.52
C GLU A 163 -6.63 -8.17 -22.56
N LYS A 164 -6.28 -7.08 -21.88
CA LYS A 164 -4.90 -6.56 -21.81
C LYS A 164 -4.44 -6.35 -20.37
N VAL A 165 -3.16 -6.60 -20.14
CA VAL A 165 -2.51 -6.51 -18.82
C VAL A 165 -1.32 -5.56 -18.91
N PRO A 166 -1.21 -4.56 -18.03
CA PRO A 166 -0.01 -3.72 -17.96
C PRO A 166 1.15 -4.52 -17.35
N VAL A 167 2.26 -4.54 -18.05
CA VAL A 167 3.50 -5.21 -17.63
C VAL A 167 4.60 -4.18 -17.60
N TYR A 168 5.37 -4.16 -16.51
CA TYR A 168 6.49 -3.26 -16.31
C TYR A 168 7.81 -3.99 -16.47
N TYR A 169 8.75 -3.32 -17.17
CA TYR A 169 10.09 -3.81 -17.47
C TYR A 169 11.12 -2.86 -16.87
N CYS A 170 12.13 -3.41 -16.21
CA CYS A 170 13.29 -2.68 -15.70
C CYS A 170 14.54 -3.55 -15.81
N ASP A 171 15.39 -3.30 -16.81
CA ASP A 171 16.68 -3.98 -16.99
C ASP A 171 16.61 -5.49 -16.69
N GLY A 172 15.88 -6.24 -17.51
CA GLY A 172 15.71 -7.70 -17.42
C GLY A 172 14.73 -8.18 -16.34
N THR A 173 14.25 -7.32 -15.46
CA THR A 173 13.23 -7.68 -14.48
C THR A 173 11.85 -7.28 -14.98
N VAL A 174 10.89 -8.17 -14.78
CA VAL A 174 9.50 -7.98 -15.20
C VAL A 174 8.58 -8.11 -13.99
N ASP A 175 7.58 -7.24 -13.91
CA ASP A 175 6.52 -7.34 -12.92
C ASP A 175 5.22 -6.68 -13.39
N PHE A 176 4.16 -6.83 -12.60
CA PHE A 176 2.84 -6.25 -12.82
C PHE A 176 2.48 -5.25 -11.73
N PHE A 177 2.01 -4.08 -12.15
CA PHE A 177 1.43 -3.08 -11.26
C PHE A 177 0.16 -2.47 -11.87
N TYR A 178 -0.84 -2.15 -11.03
CA TYR A 178 -2.14 -1.61 -11.48
C TYR A 178 -2.08 -0.15 -11.95
N SER A 179 -1.13 0.62 -11.48
CA SER A 179 -1.05 2.08 -11.70
C SER A 179 0.37 2.48 -12.10
N PRO A 180 0.60 3.72 -12.58
CA PRO A 180 1.89 4.20 -13.02
C PRO A 180 3.06 3.91 -12.07
N CYS A 181 4.25 3.79 -12.64
CA CYS A 181 5.54 3.88 -11.97
C CYS A 181 6.30 5.13 -12.46
N VAL A 182 7.36 5.51 -11.75
CA VAL A 182 8.28 6.57 -12.21
C VAL A 182 8.98 6.18 -13.52
N PRO A 183 9.45 7.15 -14.32
CA PRO A 183 10.07 6.86 -15.63
C PRO A 183 11.33 6.00 -15.58
N SER A 184 12.12 6.17 -14.52
CA SER A 184 13.39 5.47 -14.35
C SER A 184 13.73 5.28 -12.87
N THR A 185 14.70 4.42 -12.58
CA THR A 185 15.12 4.16 -11.21
C THR A 185 15.81 5.36 -10.55
N GLY A 186 16.37 6.28 -11.31
CA GLY A 186 17.02 7.49 -10.82
C GLY A 186 16.12 8.46 -10.07
N TYR A 187 14.80 8.34 -10.21
CA TYR A 187 13.82 9.10 -9.41
C TYR A 187 13.78 8.68 -7.94
N LEU A 188 14.28 7.48 -7.59
CA LEU A 188 14.06 6.81 -6.31
C LEU A 188 15.21 7.00 -5.31
N LYS A 189 15.89 8.15 -5.34
CA LYS A 189 17.08 8.43 -4.53
C LYS A 189 16.82 8.51 -3.03
N VAL A 190 15.57 8.76 -2.63
CA VAL A 190 15.21 8.96 -1.22
C VAL A 190 14.50 7.69 -0.73
N PHE A 191 15.24 6.79 -0.11
CA PHE A 191 14.70 5.58 0.49
C PHE A 191 15.59 5.06 1.61
N ASP A 192 15.03 4.19 2.46
CA ASP A 192 15.77 3.36 3.40
C ASP A 192 15.12 1.98 3.49
N ILE A 193 15.89 0.96 3.88
CA ILE A 193 15.38 -0.35 4.24
C ILE A 193 15.93 -0.76 5.60
N ARG A 194 15.09 -1.42 6.39
CA ARG A 194 15.46 -1.87 7.74
C ARG A 194 15.07 -3.32 7.94
N PHE A 195 15.96 -4.06 8.59
CA PHE A 195 15.60 -5.39 9.07
C PHE A 195 14.50 -5.28 10.13
N TYR A 196 13.40 -5.99 9.94
CA TYR A 196 12.28 -6.08 10.87
C TYR A 196 11.77 -7.52 10.87
N PHE A 197 12.25 -8.29 11.82
CA PHE A 197 12.03 -9.73 11.86
C PHE A 197 10.55 -10.13 11.71
N PRO A 198 10.22 -11.14 10.86
CA PRO A 198 11.13 -11.91 10.00
C PRO A 198 11.48 -11.28 8.65
N GLY A 199 10.95 -10.10 8.31
CA GLY A 199 11.07 -9.43 7.02
C GLY A 199 11.89 -8.14 7.05
N ILE A 200 11.47 -7.20 6.23
CA ILE A 200 12.11 -5.90 5.99
C ILE A 200 11.05 -4.81 5.98
N ILE A 201 11.36 -3.62 6.47
CA ILE A 201 10.56 -2.41 6.24
C ILE A 201 11.25 -1.55 5.18
N LEU A 202 10.53 -1.28 4.10
CA LEU A 202 10.89 -0.38 3.03
C LEU A 202 10.32 1.01 3.33
N ILE A 203 11.16 2.03 3.45
CA ILE A 203 10.79 3.40 3.82
C ILE A 203 10.97 4.31 2.62
N ALA A 204 9.98 5.12 2.34
CA ALA A 204 9.95 6.09 1.24
C ALA A 204 9.39 7.43 1.73
N PRO A 205 9.49 8.52 0.95
CA PRO A 205 8.81 9.78 1.24
C PRO A 205 7.32 9.59 1.52
N ASP A 206 6.77 10.43 2.40
CA ASP A 206 5.34 10.55 2.66
C ASP A 206 4.87 12.00 2.40
N VAL A 207 3.58 12.25 2.46
CA VAL A 207 3.00 13.58 2.17
C VAL A 207 3.54 14.70 3.08
N TYR A 208 3.99 14.36 4.29
CA TYR A 208 4.58 15.29 5.25
C TYR A 208 6.08 15.47 5.05
N ASN A 209 6.72 14.54 4.37
CA ASN A 209 8.16 14.51 4.08
C ASN A 209 8.37 14.18 2.59
N PRO A 210 7.92 15.05 1.66
CA PRO A 210 7.83 14.70 0.23
C PRO A 210 9.19 14.55 -0.47
N ARG A 211 10.27 15.08 0.10
CA ARG A 211 11.65 14.98 -0.42
C ARG A 211 12.63 14.37 0.57
N SER A 212 12.15 13.86 1.71
CA SER A 212 12.99 13.26 2.75
C SER A 212 12.32 12.03 3.34
N LEU A 213 13.03 11.31 4.20
CA LEU A 213 12.46 10.14 4.86
C LEU A 213 11.73 10.54 6.15
N PRO A 214 10.55 10.01 6.40
CA PRO A 214 9.90 10.14 7.69
C PRO A 214 10.71 9.41 8.78
N ALA A 215 10.63 9.88 10.03
CA ALA A 215 11.18 9.14 11.15
C ALA A 215 10.51 7.78 11.28
N PHE A 216 11.31 6.73 11.44
CA PHE A 216 10.76 5.40 11.68
C PHE A 216 10.11 5.33 13.07
N VAL A 217 8.88 4.83 13.11
CA VAL A 217 8.14 4.59 14.35
C VAL A 217 7.87 3.10 14.45
N ASP A 218 8.42 2.46 15.48
CA ASP A 218 8.12 1.05 15.76
C ASP A 218 6.73 0.92 16.36
N VAL A 219 5.95 -0.02 15.84
CA VAL A 219 4.56 -0.31 16.23
C VAL A 219 4.36 -1.81 16.49
N PRO A 220 5.08 -2.40 17.45
CA PRO A 220 5.16 -3.85 17.63
C PRO A 220 3.80 -4.51 17.91
N LYS A 221 2.88 -3.83 18.59
CA LYS A 221 1.52 -4.34 18.80
C LYS A 221 0.75 -4.48 17.49
N LEU A 222 0.88 -3.52 16.58
CA LEU A 222 0.26 -3.59 15.26
C LEU A 222 0.91 -4.67 14.41
N ALA A 223 2.24 -4.78 14.43
CA ALA A 223 2.98 -5.83 13.74
C ALA A 223 2.53 -7.23 14.18
N SER A 224 2.33 -7.45 15.48
CA SER A 224 1.85 -8.75 15.99
C SER A 224 0.44 -9.10 15.50
N ILE A 225 -0.45 -8.12 15.35
CA ILE A 225 -1.80 -8.33 14.82
C ILE A 225 -1.78 -8.67 13.35
N PHE A 226 -0.95 -8.00 12.54
CA PHE A 226 -0.77 -8.34 11.14
C PHE A 226 -0.20 -9.75 10.98
N LYS A 227 0.84 -10.08 11.75
CA LYS A 227 1.42 -11.44 11.73
C LYS A 227 0.39 -12.52 12.08
N GLU A 228 -0.44 -12.28 13.07
CA GLU A 228 -1.53 -13.21 13.40
C GLU A 228 -2.54 -13.35 12.25
N ALA A 229 -2.86 -12.27 11.53
CA ALA A 229 -3.75 -12.31 10.37
C ALA A 229 -3.13 -13.11 9.20
N GLU A 230 -1.83 -12.94 8.95
CA GLU A 230 -1.07 -13.70 7.95
C GLU A 230 -1.03 -15.19 8.28
N ASP A 231 -0.72 -15.54 9.53
CA ASP A 231 -0.70 -16.93 9.99
C ASP A 231 -2.07 -17.59 9.79
N TRP A 232 -3.16 -16.87 10.07
CA TRP A 232 -4.53 -17.35 9.81
C TRP A 232 -4.80 -17.53 8.32
N ALA A 233 -4.45 -16.56 7.49
CA ALA A 233 -4.61 -16.67 6.04
C ALA A 233 -3.84 -17.87 5.48
N SER A 234 -2.65 -18.14 6.01
CA SER A 234 -1.82 -19.30 5.66
C SER A 234 -2.47 -20.61 6.08
N ILE A 235 -2.96 -20.72 7.32
CA ILE A 235 -3.67 -21.93 7.82
C ILE A 235 -4.91 -22.24 6.97
N LEU A 236 -5.63 -21.20 6.53
CA LEU A 236 -6.81 -21.35 5.67
C LEU A 236 -6.47 -21.50 4.18
N ASN A 237 -5.19 -21.43 3.80
CA ASN A 237 -4.73 -21.44 2.41
C ASN A 237 -5.34 -20.33 1.54
N ILE A 238 -5.52 -19.13 2.10
CA ILE A 238 -6.08 -17.94 1.43
C ILE A 238 -5.16 -16.73 1.49
N SER A 239 -3.85 -16.94 1.57
CA SER A 239 -2.84 -15.86 1.63
C SER A 239 -2.86 -14.95 0.39
N TYR A 240 -3.44 -15.40 -0.72
CA TYR A 240 -3.52 -14.66 -1.98
C TYR A 240 -4.95 -14.57 -2.49
N VAL A 241 -5.26 -13.50 -3.23
CA VAL A 241 -6.57 -13.31 -3.88
C VAL A 241 -6.89 -14.48 -4.83
N SER A 242 -5.90 -15.00 -5.54
CA SER A 242 -6.04 -16.20 -6.39
C SER A 242 -6.54 -17.41 -5.61
N SER A 243 -5.99 -17.66 -4.43
CA SER A 243 -6.40 -18.77 -3.55
C SER A 243 -7.81 -18.57 -3.02
N LEU A 244 -8.19 -17.34 -2.67
CA LEU A 244 -9.55 -16.99 -2.27
C LEU A 244 -10.54 -17.24 -3.42
N ASN A 245 -10.20 -16.82 -4.65
CA ASN A 245 -11.01 -17.05 -5.84
C ASN A 245 -11.23 -18.55 -6.10
N ASP A 246 -10.19 -19.36 -5.95
CA ASP A 246 -10.29 -20.81 -6.13
C ASP A 246 -11.22 -21.44 -5.10
N MET A 247 -11.14 -21.01 -3.83
CA MET A 247 -12.03 -21.49 -2.77
C MET A 247 -13.49 -21.13 -3.05
N ILE A 248 -13.76 -19.91 -3.54
CA ILE A 248 -15.11 -19.46 -3.93
C ILE A 248 -15.64 -20.30 -5.09
N LYS A 249 -14.83 -20.54 -6.13
CA LYS A 249 -15.20 -21.39 -7.29
C LYS A 249 -15.52 -22.83 -6.89
N GLN A 250 -14.86 -23.35 -5.86
CA GLN A 250 -15.13 -24.66 -5.28
C GLN A 250 -16.40 -24.71 -4.41
N GLY A 251 -17.13 -23.60 -4.28
CA GLY A 251 -18.34 -23.51 -3.44
C GLY A 251 -18.05 -23.43 -1.93
N ARG A 252 -16.79 -23.27 -1.51
CA ARG A 252 -16.36 -23.28 -0.11
C ARG A 252 -16.35 -21.89 0.56
N GLY A 253 -16.87 -20.87 -0.10
CA GLY A 253 -16.91 -19.51 0.45
C GLY A 253 -17.69 -19.41 1.76
N ARG A 254 -18.77 -20.19 1.92
CA ARG A 254 -19.56 -20.25 3.16
C ARG A 254 -18.75 -20.79 4.34
N ASP A 255 -17.96 -21.84 4.13
CA ASP A 255 -17.11 -22.44 5.16
C ASP A 255 -16.09 -21.42 5.64
N LEU A 256 -15.49 -20.66 4.71
CA LEU A 256 -14.54 -19.59 5.05
C LEU A 256 -15.19 -18.52 5.92
N ILE A 257 -16.40 -18.06 5.59
CA ILE A 257 -17.12 -17.07 6.39
C ILE A 257 -17.34 -17.61 7.80
N LEU A 258 -17.86 -18.82 7.96
CA LEU A 258 -18.13 -19.44 9.26
C LEU A 258 -16.88 -19.57 10.12
N VAL A 259 -15.75 -20.00 9.53
CA VAL A 259 -14.48 -20.12 10.26
C VAL A 259 -13.96 -18.74 10.67
N SER A 260 -14.05 -17.73 9.79
CA SER A 260 -13.61 -16.37 10.08
C SER A 260 -14.44 -15.72 11.20
N GLU A 261 -15.77 -15.92 11.17
CA GLU A 261 -16.66 -15.42 12.23
C GLU A 261 -16.40 -16.11 13.58
N ALA A 262 -16.23 -17.43 13.58
CA ALA A 262 -15.91 -18.19 14.78
C ALA A 262 -14.58 -17.75 15.38
N PHE A 263 -13.58 -17.49 14.55
CA PHE A 263 -12.28 -16.97 14.99
C PHE A 263 -12.39 -15.57 15.61
N HIS A 264 -13.14 -14.68 14.97
CA HIS A 264 -13.39 -13.33 15.48
C HIS A 264 -14.10 -13.39 16.85
N GLU A 265 -15.15 -14.23 16.98
CA GLU A 265 -15.88 -14.39 18.23
C GLU A 265 -14.99 -14.96 19.34
N LYS A 266 -14.14 -15.94 19.02
CA LYS A 266 -13.16 -16.50 19.96
C LYS A 266 -12.20 -15.43 20.51
N LYS A 267 -11.80 -14.46 19.68
CA LYS A 267 -10.95 -13.34 20.11
C LYS A 267 -11.69 -12.39 21.03
N ILE A 268 -12.93 -12.04 20.71
CA ILE A 268 -13.76 -11.18 21.56
C ILE A 268 -13.98 -11.84 22.93
N SER A 269 -14.26 -13.16 22.95
CA SER A 269 -14.38 -13.92 24.19
C SER A 269 -13.11 -13.85 25.04
N LYS A 270 -11.92 -14.06 24.47
CA LYS A 270 -10.65 -13.93 25.20
C LYS A 270 -10.43 -12.54 25.80
N ILE A 271 -10.84 -11.49 25.08
CA ILE A 271 -10.78 -10.11 25.62
C ILE A 271 -11.73 -9.96 26.81
N ALA A 272 -12.94 -10.50 26.71
CA ALA A 272 -13.91 -10.48 27.81
C ALA A 272 -13.42 -11.27 29.05
N ASP A 273 -12.80 -12.43 28.84
CA ASP A 273 -12.20 -13.24 29.91
C ASP A 273 -11.06 -12.48 30.62
N TYR A 274 -10.19 -11.81 29.82
CA TYR A 274 -9.13 -10.97 30.37
C TYR A 274 -9.69 -9.82 31.24
N ILE A 275 -10.73 -9.13 30.77
CA ILE A 275 -11.38 -8.04 31.49
C ILE A 275 -12.02 -8.58 32.77
N ALA A 276 -12.73 -9.71 32.69
CA ALA A 276 -13.43 -10.30 33.85
C ALA A 276 -12.46 -10.82 34.93
N SER A 277 -11.31 -11.34 34.52
CA SER A 277 -10.28 -11.83 35.46
C SER A 277 -9.54 -10.69 36.17
N ASN A 278 -9.52 -9.47 35.63
CA ASN A 278 -8.84 -8.33 36.22
C ASN A 278 -9.82 -7.32 36.83
N LYS A 279 -10.08 -7.48 38.10
CA LYS A 279 -11.02 -6.61 38.87
C LYS A 279 -10.64 -5.12 38.92
N MET A 280 -9.41 -4.78 38.55
CA MET A 280 -8.95 -3.38 38.48
C MET A 280 -9.43 -2.67 37.20
N ILE A 281 -9.81 -3.40 36.17
CA ILE A 281 -10.36 -2.80 34.95
C ILE A 281 -11.79 -2.33 35.21
N LYS A 282 -12.00 -1.02 35.18
CA LYS A 282 -13.31 -0.38 35.35
C LYS A 282 -13.81 0.28 34.10
N VAL A 283 -12.89 0.68 33.21
CA VAL A 283 -13.16 1.37 31.94
C VAL A 283 -12.38 0.68 30.85
N VAL A 284 -13.03 0.47 29.70
CA VAL A 284 -12.44 -0.05 28.48
C VAL A 284 -12.66 0.96 27.37
N LEU A 285 -11.58 1.54 26.86
CA LEU A 285 -11.63 2.50 25.76
C LEU A 285 -11.47 1.77 24.43
N ILE A 286 -12.39 2.00 23.48
CA ILE A 286 -12.39 1.39 22.16
C ILE A 286 -12.31 2.51 21.15
N ALA A 287 -11.17 2.60 20.44
CA ALA A 287 -10.90 3.57 19.41
C ALA A 287 -10.71 2.87 18.05
N GLY A 288 -10.98 3.60 16.98
CA GLY A 288 -10.77 3.13 15.61
C GLY A 288 -11.34 4.14 14.60
N PRO A 289 -10.93 4.06 13.33
CA PRO A 289 -11.40 4.97 12.29
C PRO A 289 -12.91 4.82 12.04
N SER A 290 -13.48 5.76 11.28
CA SER A 290 -14.88 5.65 10.84
C SER A 290 -15.10 4.34 10.07
N SER A 291 -16.28 3.75 10.24
CA SER A 291 -16.67 2.46 9.60
C SER A 291 -15.78 1.25 9.96
N SER A 292 -14.96 1.32 11.01
CA SER A 292 -14.11 0.19 11.45
C SER A 292 -14.84 -0.91 12.24
N GLY A 293 -16.16 -0.77 12.44
CA GLY A 293 -16.95 -1.75 13.18
C GLY A 293 -16.92 -1.58 14.70
N LYS A 294 -16.49 -0.43 15.24
CA LYS A 294 -16.45 -0.15 16.70
C LYS A 294 -17.76 -0.51 17.40
N THR A 295 -18.87 -0.03 16.87
CA THR A 295 -20.21 -0.25 17.46
C THR A 295 -20.56 -1.74 17.51
N SER A 296 -20.35 -2.47 16.42
CA SER A 296 -20.57 -3.92 16.36
C SER A 296 -19.67 -4.67 17.35
N PHE A 297 -18.42 -4.27 17.45
CA PHE A 297 -17.47 -4.84 18.42
C PHE A 297 -17.92 -4.60 19.86
N ILE A 298 -18.33 -3.37 20.23
CA ILE A 298 -18.84 -3.04 21.57
C ILE A 298 -20.03 -3.92 21.94
N HIS A 299 -20.98 -4.11 21.03
CA HIS A 299 -22.15 -4.95 21.27
C HIS A 299 -21.75 -6.41 21.52
N ARG A 300 -20.89 -6.99 20.69
CA ARG A 300 -20.41 -8.37 20.83
C ARG A 300 -19.60 -8.54 22.13
N LEU A 301 -18.69 -7.61 22.42
CA LEU A 301 -17.92 -7.62 23.68
C LEU A 301 -18.84 -7.52 24.91
N SER A 302 -19.87 -6.68 24.85
CA SER A 302 -20.85 -6.56 25.93
C SER A 302 -21.61 -7.86 26.17
N VAL A 303 -21.91 -8.63 25.15
CA VAL A 303 -22.51 -9.97 25.28
C VAL A 303 -21.55 -10.91 26.02
N GLN A 304 -20.31 -11.00 25.60
CA GLN A 304 -19.30 -11.87 26.23
C GLN A 304 -18.99 -11.46 27.69
N LEU A 305 -18.97 -10.17 28.00
CA LEU A 305 -18.81 -9.68 29.37
C LEU A 305 -19.99 -10.10 30.25
N ARG A 306 -21.23 -10.11 29.72
CA ARG A 306 -22.41 -10.62 30.44
C ARG A 306 -22.33 -12.12 30.69
N VAL A 307 -21.82 -12.91 29.74
CA VAL A 307 -21.54 -14.33 29.90
C VAL A 307 -20.59 -14.55 31.09
N ASN A 308 -19.61 -13.66 31.27
CA ASN A 308 -18.69 -13.67 32.40
C ASN A 308 -19.25 -13.03 33.70
N GLY A 309 -20.56 -12.76 33.77
CA GLY A 309 -21.24 -12.23 34.97
C GLY A 309 -21.09 -10.73 35.16
N LEU A 310 -20.50 -9.99 34.24
CA LEU A 310 -20.35 -8.54 34.34
C LEU A 310 -21.57 -7.80 33.73
N LYS A 311 -21.78 -6.55 34.18
CA LYS A 311 -22.84 -5.67 33.66
C LYS A 311 -22.21 -4.46 32.93
N PRO A 312 -21.75 -4.60 31.70
CA PRO A 312 -21.14 -3.50 30.95
C PRO A 312 -22.18 -2.44 30.62
N PHE A 313 -21.76 -1.17 30.63
CA PHE A 313 -22.56 -0.03 30.16
C PHE A 313 -21.82 0.64 29.01
N PRO A 314 -22.24 0.43 27.74
CA PRO A 314 -21.64 1.06 26.60
C PRO A 314 -21.96 2.55 26.54
N ILE A 315 -20.93 3.37 26.32
CA ILE A 315 -21.08 4.82 26.13
C ILE A 315 -20.47 5.16 24.77
N SER A 316 -21.27 5.75 23.87
CA SER A 316 -20.77 6.31 22.62
C SER A 316 -20.41 7.77 22.83
N LEU A 317 -19.19 8.15 22.47
CA LEU A 317 -18.75 9.56 22.50
C LEU A 317 -19.53 10.40 21.48
N ASP A 318 -20.07 9.79 20.43
CA ASP A 318 -20.90 10.47 19.44
C ASP A 318 -22.16 11.10 20.06
N ASN A 319 -22.65 10.56 21.17
CA ASN A 319 -23.81 11.10 21.88
C ASN A 319 -23.52 12.42 22.62
N TYR A 320 -22.25 12.82 22.70
CA TYR A 320 -21.81 14.04 23.38
C TYR A 320 -21.37 15.15 22.42
N PHE A 321 -21.43 14.91 21.11
CA PHE A 321 -21.17 15.96 20.16
C PHE A 321 -22.26 17.04 20.20
N VAL A 322 -21.84 18.29 20.21
CA VAL A 322 -22.74 19.43 20.03
C VAL A 322 -23.19 19.56 18.59
N PRO A 323 -24.35 20.20 18.30
CA PRO A 323 -24.75 20.51 16.93
C PRO A 323 -23.63 21.25 16.17
N ARG A 324 -23.55 21.05 14.86
CA ARG A 324 -22.49 21.63 14.01
C ARG A 324 -22.42 23.15 14.12
N GLU A 325 -23.56 23.82 14.31
CA GLU A 325 -23.65 25.26 14.46
C GLU A 325 -22.99 25.76 15.75
N LEU A 326 -22.90 24.90 16.78
CA LEU A 326 -22.31 25.19 18.09
C LEU A 326 -20.89 24.63 18.23
N THR A 327 -20.39 23.94 17.22
CA THR A 327 -19.01 23.40 17.25
C THR A 327 -18.00 24.55 17.19
N PRO A 328 -17.01 24.58 18.10
CA PRO A 328 -15.95 25.57 18.07
C PRO A 328 -15.25 25.59 16.71
N LYS A 329 -14.92 26.79 16.24
CA LYS A 329 -14.15 27.01 15.03
C LYS A 329 -12.72 27.38 15.40
N ASP A 330 -11.77 26.98 14.57
CA ASP A 330 -10.38 27.42 14.70
C ASP A 330 -10.21 28.88 14.28
N GLU A 331 -9.00 29.39 14.34
CA GLU A 331 -8.64 30.78 13.94
C GLU A 331 -8.92 31.08 12.46
N PHE A 332 -9.11 30.06 11.63
CA PHE A 332 -9.47 30.18 10.21
C PHE A 332 -10.98 30.02 9.95
N GLY A 333 -11.80 29.86 10.99
CA GLY A 333 -13.25 29.67 10.89
C GLY A 333 -13.65 28.26 10.46
N ILE A 334 -12.74 27.30 10.46
CA ILE A 334 -12.99 25.91 10.10
C ILE A 334 -13.47 25.16 11.36
N THR A 335 -14.58 24.44 11.24
CA THR A 335 -15.08 23.58 12.33
C THR A 335 -14.07 22.46 12.59
N THR A 336 -13.43 22.47 13.73
CA THR A 336 -12.55 21.38 14.19
C THR A 336 -13.44 20.20 14.61
N LEU A 337 -13.68 19.29 13.68
CA LEU A 337 -14.19 17.95 13.97
C LEU A 337 -13.00 17.03 14.32
N SER A 338 -12.09 17.53 15.15
CA SER A 338 -11.01 16.72 15.67
C SER A 338 -11.43 16.06 16.97
N PRO A 339 -11.25 14.73 17.13
CA PRO A 339 -11.43 14.07 18.42
C PRO A 339 -10.42 14.56 19.43
#